data_06a3d7b4d82f553bf3726528c20492f5
#
_entry.id   06a3d7b4d82f553bf3726528c20492f5
#
_cell.length_a   1.000
_cell.length_b   1.000
_cell.length_c   1.000
_cell.angle_alpha   90.00
_cell.angle_beta   90.00
_cell.angle_gamma   90.00
#
_symmetry.space_group_name_H-M   'P 1'
#
loop_
_entity.id
_entity.type
_entity.pdbx_description
1 polymer ?
#
loop_
_entity_poly.entity_id
_entity_poly.type
_entity_poly.pdbx_seq_one_letter_code
_entity_poly.pdbx_strand_id
1 'polypeptide(L)'
;MAHDEPLVRLFPDVPRSDMPENTIKNRKDAHLTICLEDEVELSSHDGNGFASYRFDHDALPEIAKNDVSLETTFLGRHLAAPILVGAMTGGTARAAEVNRRLAIAAAKTGIGLSLGSQRRMLEDPDARASYAVREHAPDLRLLVGNIGAVQLNYGVGLAEVGLDGVRAGGQ
;
A
#
# COMPACT_ATOMS: atom_id res chain seq x y z
N MET A 1 8.38 -18.39 34.79
CA MET A 1 7.85 -17.05 35.02
C MET A 1 8.10 -16.28 33.72
N ALA A 2 7.11 -16.22 32.86
CA ALA A 2 7.19 -15.48 31.60
C ALA A 2 6.84 -14.02 31.92
N HIS A 3 7.74 -13.10 31.61
CA HIS A 3 7.47 -11.67 31.68
C HIS A 3 6.60 -11.29 30.47
N ASP A 4 5.33 -11.03 30.79
CA ASP A 4 4.37 -10.40 29.89
C ASP A 4 4.74 -8.90 29.83
N GLU A 5 5.65 -8.52 28.93
CA GLU A 5 5.83 -7.11 28.63
C GLU A 5 4.73 -6.68 27.64
N PRO A 6 3.96 -5.63 27.96
CA PRO A 6 2.93 -5.15 27.06
C PRO A 6 3.59 -4.56 25.81
N LEU A 7 3.16 -5.02 24.63
CA LEU A 7 3.47 -4.42 23.33
C LEU A 7 3.36 -2.89 23.44
N VAL A 8 4.47 -2.22 23.19
CA VAL A 8 4.59 -0.77 23.22
C VAL A 8 3.47 -0.15 22.37
N ARG A 9 2.63 0.68 22.99
CA ARG A 9 1.60 1.43 22.31
C ARG A 9 2.27 2.45 21.39
N LEU A 10 2.19 2.22 20.09
CA LEU A 10 2.75 3.08 19.03
C LEU A 10 2.02 4.43 18.88
N PHE A 11 0.96 4.65 19.65
CA PHE A 11 0.18 5.91 19.60
C PHE A 11 -0.24 6.32 21.01
N PRO A 12 -0.14 7.61 21.36
CA PRO A 12 -0.71 8.10 22.63
C PRO A 12 -2.22 7.83 22.65
N ASP A 13 -2.72 7.44 23.82
CA ASP A 13 -4.15 7.24 24.07
C ASP A 13 -4.90 8.56 23.83
N VAL A 14 -5.51 8.70 22.65
CA VAL A 14 -6.54 9.70 22.44
C VAL A 14 -7.84 9.13 23.00
N PRO A 15 -8.49 9.77 23.96
CA PRO A 15 -9.75 9.29 24.55
C PRO A 15 -10.78 9.09 23.45
N ARG A 16 -11.38 7.90 23.38
CA ARG A 16 -12.40 7.55 22.36
C ARG A 16 -13.65 8.41 22.45
N SER A 17 -13.88 9.10 23.56
CA SER A 17 -15.05 9.98 23.80
C SER A 17 -15.06 11.27 22.99
N ASP A 18 -13.91 11.73 22.47
CA ASP A 18 -13.78 13.04 21.84
C ASP A 18 -13.63 12.95 20.31
N MET A 19 -13.83 11.79 19.73
CA MET A 19 -13.69 11.60 18.28
C MET A 19 -15.05 11.82 17.58
N PRO A 20 -15.17 12.81 16.68
CA PRO A 20 -16.41 13.07 15.95
C PRO A 20 -16.79 11.87 15.07
N GLU A 21 -18.09 11.70 14.83
CA GLU A 21 -18.73 10.56 14.16
C GLU A 21 -18.23 10.24 12.72
N ASN A 22 -17.36 11.09 12.15
CA ASN A 22 -16.81 10.93 10.80
C ASN A 22 -15.32 10.49 10.80
N THR A 23 -14.96 9.62 11.73
CA THR A 23 -13.57 9.34 12.15
C THR A 23 -12.69 8.65 11.10
N ILE A 24 -13.23 7.76 10.26
CA ILE A 24 -12.41 6.99 9.30
C ILE A 24 -11.99 7.85 8.10
N LYS A 25 -12.91 8.66 7.58
CA LYS A 25 -12.63 9.57 6.46
C LYS A 25 -11.60 10.62 6.89
N ASN A 26 -11.84 11.28 8.01
CA ASN A 26 -10.94 12.29 8.55
C ASN A 26 -9.55 11.73 8.88
N ARG A 27 -9.48 10.49 9.40
CA ARG A 27 -8.21 9.81 9.67
C ARG A 27 -7.43 9.52 8.40
N LYS A 28 -8.08 9.10 7.32
CA LYS A 28 -7.41 8.81 6.05
C LYS A 28 -6.85 10.06 5.37
N ASP A 29 -7.57 11.17 5.43
CA ASP A 29 -7.08 12.46 4.93
C ASP A 29 -5.98 13.02 5.84
N ALA A 30 -6.09 12.86 7.16
CA ALA A 30 -5.04 13.22 8.12
C ALA A 30 -3.75 12.42 7.88
N HIS A 31 -3.83 11.13 7.56
CA HIS A 31 -2.65 10.34 7.21
C HIS A 31 -1.90 10.91 6.01
N LEU A 32 -2.62 11.33 4.96
CA LEU A 32 -2.00 11.97 3.80
C LEU A 32 -1.33 13.30 4.17
N THR A 33 -1.96 14.10 5.01
CA THR A 33 -1.41 15.37 5.49
C THR A 33 -0.14 15.14 6.31
N ILE A 34 -0.19 14.26 7.30
CA ILE A 34 0.96 13.90 8.14
C ILE A 34 2.14 13.44 7.27
N CYS A 35 1.91 12.54 6.31
CA CYS A 35 2.99 12.04 5.45
C CYS A 35 3.56 13.10 4.49
N LEU A 36 2.86 14.20 4.25
CA LEU A 36 3.32 15.30 3.38
C LEU A 36 4.01 16.43 4.14
N GLU A 37 3.61 16.67 5.37
CA GLU A 37 3.96 17.87 6.14
C GLU A 37 4.85 17.57 7.33
N ASP A 38 4.82 16.33 7.85
CA ASP A 38 5.57 15.93 9.03
C ASP A 38 6.73 14.97 8.67
N GLU A 39 7.77 14.96 9.50
CA GLU A 39 8.82 13.96 9.45
C GLU A 39 8.31 12.66 10.08
N VAL A 40 8.07 11.65 9.25
CA VAL A 40 7.45 10.38 9.66
C VAL A 40 8.42 9.19 9.58
N GLU A 41 9.70 9.44 9.50
CA GLU A 41 10.71 8.38 9.48
C GLU A 41 10.85 7.72 10.84
N LEU A 42 11.01 6.40 10.84
CA LEU A 42 11.34 5.65 12.04
C LEU A 42 12.74 6.01 12.48
N SER A 43 12.85 6.61 13.67
CA SER A 43 14.12 6.98 14.32
C SER A 43 14.86 5.76 14.91
N SER A 44 14.52 4.53 14.55
CA SER A 44 15.19 3.33 15.05
C SER A 44 16.58 3.19 14.43
N HIS A 45 17.59 2.88 15.24
CA HIS A 45 18.96 2.63 14.78
C HIS A 45 19.06 1.48 13.76
N ASP A 46 18.07 0.59 13.71
CA ASP A 46 18.05 -0.57 12.83
C ASP A 46 17.37 -0.28 11.47
N GLY A 47 16.65 0.85 11.33
CA GLY A 47 15.98 1.24 10.10
C GLY A 47 15.17 0.11 9.47
N ASN A 48 15.20 0.01 8.14
CA ASN A 48 14.57 -1.05 7.35
C ASN A 48 15.49 -2.27 7.11
N GLY A 49 16.67 -2.31 7.74
CA GLY A 49 17.65 -3.38 7.60
C GLY A 49 18.56 -3.29 6.37
N PHE A 50 18.32 -2.40 5.41
CA PHE A 50 19.16 -2.28 4.21
C PHE A 50 20.61 -1.88 4.53
N ALA A 51 20.85 -1.16 5.63
CA ALA A 51 22.18 -0.80 6.08
C ALA A 51 23.08 -2.02 6.41
N SER A 52 22.49 -3.19 6.65
CA SER A 52 23.21 -4.44 6.91
C SER A 52 23.69 -5.14 5.64
N TYR A 53 23.21 -4.71 4.47
CA TYR A 53 23.63 -5.26 3.18
C TYR A 53 24.67 -4.37 2.53
N ARG A 54 25.66 -4.99 1.95
CA ARG A 54 26.70 -4.33 1.15
C ARG A 54 26.91 -5.11 -0.13
N PHE A 55 27.13 -4.41 -1.21
CA PHE A 55 27.57 -5.01 -2.46
C PHE A 55 29.08 -5.18 -2.44
N ASP A 56 29.56 -6.32 -2.89
CA ASP A 56 30.98 -6.47 -3.21
C ASP A 56 31.29 -5.58 -4.41
N HIS A 57 32.29 -4.70 -4.24
CA HIS A 57 32.65 -3.75 -5.28
C HIS A 57 33.45 -4.45 -6.38
N ASP A 58 32.93 -4.40 -7.60
CA ASP A 58 33.67 -4.76 -8.80
C ASP A 58 33.94 -3.51 -9.64
N ALA A 59 35.22 -3.12 -9.69
CA ALA A 59 35.64 -1.88 -10.36
C ALA A 59 35.60 -1.99 -11.90
N LEU A 60 35.71 -3.22 -12.43
CA LEU A 60 35.75 -3.49 -13.87
C LEU A 60 34.78 -4.64 -14.22
N PRO A 61 33.47 -4.45 -14.03
CA PRO A 61 32.51 -5.48 -14.38
C PRO A 61 32.50 -5.70 -15.89
N GLU A 62 32.62 -6.95 -16.31
CA GLU A 62 32.59 -7.34 -17.74
C GLU A 62 31.17 -7.36 -18.29
N ILE A 63 30.38 -6.31 -18.00
CA ILE A 63 28.98 -6.15 -18.43
C ILE A 63 28.74 -4.69 -18.89
N ALA A 64 28.11 -4.52 -20.02
CA ALA A 64 27.68 -3.21 -20.47
C ALA A 64 26.41 -2.76 -19.71
N LYS A 65 26.28 -1.46 -19.45
CA LYS A 65 25.11 -0.89 -18.77
C LYS A 65 23.78 -1.29 -19.42
N ASN A 66 23.75 -1.43 -20.73
CA ASN A 66 22.54 -1.79 -21.49
C ASN A 66 22.18 -3.29 -21.37
N ASP A 67 23.10 -4.11 -20.86
CA ASP A 67 22.85 -5.54 -20.62
C ASP A 67 22.25 -5.81 -19.24
N VAL A 68 22.19 -4.77 -18.40
CA VAL A 68 21.57 -4.87 -17.07
C VAL A 68 20.05 -4.84 -17.21
N SER A 69 19.39 -5.93 -16.83
CA SER A 69 17.93 -6.04 -16.74
C SER A 69 17.48 -6.01 -15.29
N LEU A 70 16.46 -5.20 -15.00
CA LEU A 70 15.77 -5.17 -13.70
C LEU A 70 14.46 -5.96 -13.74
N GLU A 71 14.14 -6.58 -14.87
CA GLU A 71 12.90 -7.33 -15.04
C GLU A 71 12.80 -8.51 -14.07
N THR A 72 11.60 -8.70 -13.54
CA THR A 72 11.32 -9.80 -12.60
C THR A 72 9.89 -10.31 -12.75
N THR A 73 9.64 -11.50 -12.21
CA THR A 73 8.28 -12.04 -12.09
C THR A 73 7.89 -12.10 -10.61
N PHE A 74 6.78 -11.47 -10.25
CA PHE A 74 6.24 -11.48 -8.90
C PHE A 74 4.73 -11.80 -8.94
N LEU A 75 4.29 -12.76 -8.14
CA LEU A 75 2.89 -13.26 -8.12
C LEU A 75 2.38 -13.63 -9.53
N GLY A 76 3.22 -14.23 -10.37
CA GLY A 76 2.89 -14.63 -11.73
C GLY A 76 2.76 -13.46 -12.72
N ARG A 77 3.14 -12.24 -12.34
CA ARG A 77 3.12 -11.05 -13.20
C ARG A 77 4.54 -10.58 -13.49
N HIS A 78 4.80 -10.30 -14.75
CA HIS A 78 6.08 -9.75 -15.20
C HIS A 78 6.14 -8.25 -14.93
N LEU A 79 7.17 -7.80 -14.23
CA LEU A 79 7.43 -6.41 -13.88
C LEU A 79 8.72 -5.93 -14.52
N ALA A 80 8.79 -4.66 -14.89
CA ALA A 80 9.99 -4.05 -15.45
C ALA A 80 11.10 -3.83 -14.40
N ALA A 81 10.75 -3.83 -13.12
CA ALA A 81 11.69 -3.76 -12.01
C ALA A 81 11.06 -4.37 -10.75
N PRO A 82 11.85 -4.84 -9.77
CA PRO A 82 11.37 -5.41 -8.51
C PRO A 82 10.87 -4.29 -7.56
N ILE A 83 9.93 -3.49 -8.04
CA ILE A 83 9.38 -2.35 -7.31
C ILE A 83 7.86 -2.50 -7.23
N LEU A 84 7.34 -2.28 -6.03
CA LEU A 84 5.92 -2.22 -5.74
C LEU A 84 5.62 -0.94 -4.96
N VAL A 85 4.68 -0.13 -5.45
CA VAL A 85 4.17 1.02 -4.69
C VAL A 85 3.44 0.50 -3.45
N GLY A 86 3.88 0.96 -2.27
CA GLY A 86 3.38 0.49 -0.98
C GLY A 86 1.91 0.86 -0.73
N ALA A 87 1.21 -0.01 -0.01
CA ALA A 87 -0.18 0.19 0.39
C ALA A 87 -0.31 1.32 1.41
N MET A 88 -1.04 2.40 1.09
CA MET A 88 -1.21 3.52 2.01
C MET A 88 -2.65 3.99 2.14
N THR A 89 -3.31 4.41 1.06
CA THR A 89 -4.55 5.18 1.14
C THR A 89 -5.68 4.64 0.28
N GLY A 90 -6.90 5.14 0.53
CA GLY A 90 -8.14 4.84 -0.18
C GLY A 90 -9.35 5.29 0.64
N GLY A 91 -10.52 5.38 0.02
CA GLY A 91 -11.79 5.66 0.69
C GLY A 91 -12.13 7.15 0.85
N THR A 92 -11.36 8.07 0.27
CA THR A 92 -11.69 9.50 0.19
C THR A 92 -11.46 10.02 -1.22
N ALA A 93 -12.01 11.18 -1.58
CA ALA A 93 -11.80 11.80 -2.88
C ALA A 93 -10.32 12.16 -3.13
N ARG A 94 -9.64 12.66 -2.09
CA ARG A 94 -8.19 12.94 -2.15
C ARG A 94 -7.38 11.67 -2.39
N ALA A 95 -7.73 10.58 -1.69
CA ALA A 95 -7.11 9.28 -1.87
C ALA A 95 -7.37 8.68 -3.26
N ALA A 96 -8.55 8.89 -3.83
CA ALA A 96 -8.88 8.46 -5.20
C ALA A 96 -7.93 9.10 -6.22
N GLU A 97 -7.68 10.39 -6.12
CA GLU A 97 -6.77 11.10 -7.02
C GLU A 97 -5.32 10.64 -6.86
N VAL A 98 -4.85 10.42 -5.63
CA VAL A 98 -3.52 9.85 -5.36
C VAL A 98 -3.40 8.46 -5.99
N ASN A 99 -4.36 7.57 -5.72
CA ASN A 99 -4.35 6.21 -6.26
C ASN A 99 -4.41 6.19 -7.80
N ARG A 100 -5.21 7.08 -8.41
CA ARG A 100 -5.28 7.24 -9.86
C ARG A 100 -3.92 7.61 -10.46
N ARG A 101 -3.25 8.60 -9.91
CA ARG A 101 -1.92 9.05 -10.38
C ARG A 101 -0.87 7.95 -10.22
N LEU A 102 -0.85 7.28 -9.06
CA LEU A 102 0.06 6.18 -8.80
C LEU A 102 -0.17 5.01 -9.75
N ALA A 103 -1.43 4.66 -10.04
CA ALA A 103 -1.76 3.58 -10.97
C ALA A 103 -1.28 3.89 -12.40
N ILE A 104 -1.50 5.11 -12.89
CA ILE A 104 -1.03 5.56 -14.20
C ILE A 104 0.51 5.52 -14.26
N ALA A 105 1.19 6.00 -13.22
CA ALA A 105 2.65 5.97 -13.14
C ALA A 105 3.18 4.54 -13.11
N ALA A 106 2.61 3.66 -12.28
CA ALA A 106 2.99 2.26 -12.17
C ALA A 106 2.77 1.50 -13.50
N ALA A 107 1.65 1.75 -14.19
CA ALA A 107 1.40 1.16 -15.50
C ALA A 107 2.45 1.61 -16.53
N LYS A 108 2.76 2.91 -16.59
CA LYS A 108 3.76 3.46 -17.52
C LYS A 108 5.17 2.95 -17.26
N THR A 109 5.53 2.72 -16.00
CA THR A 109 6.88 2.25 -15.62
C THR A 109 6.97 0.73 -15.53
N GLY A 110 5.85 0.01 -15.67
CA GLY A 110 5.82 -1.44 -15.62
C GLY A 110 6.06 -2.03 -14.22
N ILE A 111 5.85 -1.25 -13.15
CA ILE A 111 5.95 -1.70 -11.75
C ILE A 111 4.59 -2.08 -11.17
N GLY A 112 4.57 -2.63 -9.96
CA GLY A 112 3.33 -2.98 -9.27
C GLY A 112 2.77 -1.86 -8.41
N LEU A 113 1.48 -1.96 -8.05
CA LEU A 113 0.79 -1.08 -7.11
C LEU A 113 0.04 -1.90 -6.07
N SER A 114 0.16 -1.54 -4.80
CA SER A 114 -0.68 -2.03 -3.71
C SER A 114 -1.59 -0.92 -3.21
N LEU A 115 -2.89 -1.22 -3.07
CA LEU A 115 -3.89 -0.28 -2.55
C LEU A 115 -3.85 -0.25 -1.02
N GLY A 116 -4.21 0.88 -0.43
CA GLY A 116 -4.47 0.96 0.99
C GLY A 116 -5.68 0.13 1.40
N SER A 117 -5.86 -0.10 2.72
CA SER A 117 -6.92 -0.94 3.25
C SER A 117 -8.29 -0.63 2.63
N GLN A 118 -8.90 -1.67 2.07
CA GLN A 118 -10.21 -1.63 1.41
C GLN A 118 -11.39 -1.71 2.40
N ARG A 119 -11.11 -1.69 3.72
CA ARG A 119 -12.13 -1.70 4.77
C ARG A 119 -13.24 -0.66 4.50
N ARG A 120 -12.86 0.56 4.11
CA ARG A 120 -13.84 1.63 3.84
C ARG A 120 -14.82 1.26 2.71
N MET A 121 -14.38 0.52 1.71
CA MET A 121 -15.22 0.04 0.61
C MET A 121 -16.26 -0.99 1.08
N LEU A 122 -15.95 -1.74 2.14
CA LEU A 122 -16.86 -2.70 2.75
C LEU A 122 -17.95 -2.02 3.59
N GLU A 123 -17.61 -0.89 4.21
CA GLU A 123 -18.50 -0.11 5.08
C GLU A 123 -19.36 0.90 4.28
N ASP A 124 -18.85 1.39 3.14
CA ASP A 124 -19.44 2.46 2.33
C ASP A 124 -19.24 2.16 0.83
N PRO A 125 -20.28 1.74 0.13
CA PRO A 125 -20.20 1.47 -1.30
C PRO A 125 -19.70 2.64 -2.15
N ASP A 126 -19.96 3.88 -1.74
CA ASP A 126 -19.53 5.08 -2.47
C ASP A 126 -18.00 5.26 -2.43
N ALA A 127 -17.34 4.69 -1.43
CA ALA A 127 -15.89 4.69 -1.35
C ALA A 127 -15.22 3.79 -2.40
N ARG A 128 -15.98 2.90 -3.07
CA ARG A 128 -15.47 1.92 -4.05
C ARG A 128 -14.73 2.59 -5.20
N ALA A 129 -15.23 3.71 -5.70
CA ALA A 129 -14.60 4.46 -6.78
C ALA A 129 -13.14 4.86 -6.49
N SER A 130 -12.78 5.08 -5.21
CA SER A 130 -11.42 5.44 -4.81
C SER A 130 -10.40 4.30 -4.96
N TYR A 131 -10.87 3.08 -5.21
CA TYR A 131 -10.06 1.88 -5.41
C TYR A 131 -10.14 1.34 -6.84
N ALA A 132 -11.00 1.89 -7.69
CA ALA A 132 -11.24 1.45 -9.07
C ALA A 132 -10.15 1.93 -10.03
N VAL A 133 -8.88 1.73 -9.67
CA VAL A 133 -7.72 2.29 -10.39
C VAL A 133 -7.51 1.70 -11.78
N ARG A 134 -8.02 0.50 -12.05
CA ARG A 134 -7.92 -0.11 -13.40
C ARG A 134 -8.72 0.62 -14.46
N GLU A 135 -9.74 1.37 -14.10
CA GLU A 135 -10.47 2.24 -15.03
C GLU A 135 -9.55 3.31 -15.65
N HIS A 136 -8.50 3.70 -14.92
CA HIS A 136 -7.53 4.72 -15.33
C HIS A 136 -6.20 4.13 -15.82
N ALA A 137 -5.92 2.88 -15.48
CA ALA A 137 -4.67 2.18 -15.78
C ALA A 137 -4.97 0.70 -16.09
N PRO A 138 -5.64 0.40 -17.24
CA PRO A 138 -6.00 -0.96 -17.62
C PRO A 138 -4.77 -1.85 -17.78
N ASP A 139 -3.64 -1.30 -18.23
CA ASP A 139 -2.38 -2.01 -18.47
C ASP A 139 -1.52 -2.20 -17.22
N LEU A 140 -2.02 -1.83 -16.03
CA LEU A 140 -1.31 -2.03 -14.76
C LEU A 140 -1.03 -3.53 -14.56
N ARG A 141 0.25 -3.90 -14.59
CA ARG A 141 0.69 -5.31 -14.60
C ARG A 141 0.34 -6.06 -13.32
N LEU A 142 0.49 -5.40 -12.17
CA LEU A 142 0.21 -5.98 -10.86
C LEU A 142 -0.55 -4.97 -10.00
N LEU A 143 -1.72 -5.37 -9.54
CA LEU A 143 -2.51 -4.66 -8.55
C LEU A 143 -2.75 -5.59 -7.35
N VAL A 144 -2.35 -5.13 -6.16
CA VAL A 144 -2.51 -5.87 -4.90
C VAL A 144 -3.57 -5.20 -4.05
N GLY A 145 -4.62 -5.93 -3.68
CA GLY A 145 -5.62 -5.52 -2.70
C GLY A 145 -5.08 -5.61 -1.27
N ASN A 146 -5.65 -4.83 -0.37
CA ASN A 146 -5.28 -4.81 1.04
C ASN A 146 -6.53 -4.94 1.91
N ILE A 147 -6.55 -5.97 2.74
CA ILE A 147 -7.59 -6.21 3.74
C ILE A 147 -6.90 -6.51 5.06
N GLY A 148 -7.28 -5.80 6.11
CA GLY A 148 -6.75 -6.08 7.44
C GLY A 148 -7.24 -7.44 7.95
N ALA A 149 -6.40 -8.22 8.61
CA ALA A 149 -6.77 -9.54 9.13
C ALA A 149 -8.00 -9.48 10.05
N VAL A 150 -8.21 -8.38 10.76
CA VAL A 150 -9.39 -8.15 11.62
C VAL A 150 -10.71 -8.18 10.84
N GLN A 151 -10.73 -7.86 9.54
CA GLN A 151 -11.93 -7.94 8.73
C GLN A 151 -12.41 -9.38 8.52
N LEU A 152 -11.52 -10.37 8.62
CA LEU A 152 -11.89 -11.78 8.55
C LEU A 152 -12.79 -12.19 9.73
N ASN A 153 -12.70 -11.50 10.86
CA ASN A 153 -13.56 -11.72 12.01
C ASN A 153 -15.01 -11.23 11.82
N TYR A 154 -15.23 -10.35 10.83
CA TYR A 154 -16.57 -9.83 10.50
C TYR A 154 -17.32 -10.64 9.44
N GLY A 155 -16.73 -11.75 8.98
CA GLY A 155 -17.31 -12.68 8.03
C GLY A 155 -16.59 -12.72 6.67
N VAL A 156 -16.48 -13.91 6.12
CA VAL A 156 -15.78 -14.19 4.84
C VAL A 156 -16.43 -13.44 3.67
N GLY A 157 -17.75 -13.28 3.65
CA GLY A 157 -18.48 -12.60 2.57
C GLY A 157 -18.04 -11.13 2.38
N LEU A 158 -17.67 -10.44 3.45
CA LEU A 158 -17.14 -9.07 3.35
C LEU A 158 -15.71 -9.03 2.77
N ALA A 159 -14.92 -10.07 3.01
CA ALA A 159 -13.59 -10.20 2.40
C ALA A 159 -13.68 -10.50 0.89
N GLU A 160 -14.66 -11.29 0.46
CA GLU A 160 -14.92 -11.61 -0.95
C GLU A 160 -15.30 -10.38 -1.77
N VAL A 161 -16.16 -9.51 -1.24
CA VAL A 161 -16.53 -8.23 -1.91
C VAL A 161 -15.30 -7.33 -2.12
N GLY A 162 -14.37 -7.31 -1.19
CA GLY A 162 -13.11 -6.58 -1.33
C GLY A 162 -12.23 -7.12 -2.46
N LEU A 163 -12.20 -8.44 -2.64
CA LEU A 163 -11.43 -9.10 -3.68
C LEU A 163 -12.05 -8.92 -5.07
N ASP A 164 -13.37 -8.89 -5.18
CA ASP A 164 -14.07 -8.69 -6.45
C ASP A 164 -13.82 -7.29 -7.03
N GLY A 165 -13.65 -6.28 -6.22
CA GLY A 165 -13.21 -4.95 -6.67
C GLY A 165 -11.84 -4.95 -7.35
N VAL A 166 -10.97 -5.91 -7.00
CA VAL A 166 -9.64 -6.11 -7.63
C VAL A 166 -9.77 -6.98 -8.88
N ARG A 167 -10.72 -7.92 -8.92
CA ARG A 167 -10.96 -8.84 -10.05
C ARG A 167 -11.73 -8.22 -11.21
N ALA A 168 -12.63 -7.28 -10.94
CA ALA A 168 -13.48 -6.67 -11.97
C ALA A 168 -12.73 -5.88 -13.07
N GLY A 169 -11.40 -5.85 -13.05
CA GLY A 169 -10.54 -5.31 -14.10
C GLY A 169 -9.66 -6.36 -14.79
N GLY A 170 -9.94 -7.65 -14.68
CA GLY A 170 -9.10 -8.70 -15.25
C GLY A 170 -9.92 -9.82 -15.91
N GLN A 171 -10.26 -9.66 -17.18
CA GLN A 171 -10.31 -10.75 -18.16
C GLN A 171 -9.07 -10.71 -18.99
#